data_4d5cae54eceeb9ffc5b233b1dedf9cc9
#
_entry.id   4d5cae54eceeb9ffc5b233b1dedf9cc9
#
_cell.length_a   1.000
_cell.length_b   1.000
_cell.length_c   1.000
_cell.angle_alpha   90.00
_cell.angle_beta   90.00
_cell.angle_gamma   90.00
#
_symmetry.space_group_name_H-M   'P 1'
#
loop_
_entity.id
_entity.type
_entity.pdbx_description
1 polymer ?
#
loop_
_entity_poly.entity_id
_entity_poly.type
_entity_poly.pdbx_seq_one_letter_code
_entity_poly.pdbx_strand_id
1 'polypeptide(L)'
;MRYEVQTYMSPQEVMEMAISFFGVGLDLELQSQGFGSLHFVGGGGHVTLTTRDEDPVSVELETREWDAQVEEFMARIARRRWWRRLWKGVKEELA
;
A
#
# COMPACT_ATOMS: atom_id res chain seq x y z
N MET A 1 -7.75 -1.83 12.98
CA MET A 1 -8.37 -2.60 11.93
C MET A 1 -7.32 -3.18 10.99
N ARG A 2 -7.60 -4.29 10.37
CA ARG A 2 -6.61 -4.97 9.53
C ARG A 2 -7.16 -5.06 8.10
N TYR A 3 -6.30 -4.76 7.14
CA TYR A 3 -6.66 -4.74 5.72
C TYR A 3 -5.65 -5.54 4.92
N GLU A 4 -6.09 -6.02 3.77
CA GLU A 4 -5.20 -6.68 2.82
C GLU A 4 -5.56 -6.27 1.40
N VAL A 5 -4.54 -6.03 0.58
CA VAL A 5 -4.73 -5.66 -0.81
C VAL A 5 -3.64 -6.31 -1.65
N GLN A 6 -3.98 -6.65 -2.88
CA GLN A 6 -3.00 -7.19 -3.84
C GLN A 6 -2.68 -6.12 -4.87
N THR A 7 -1.44 -6.12 -5.34
CA THR A 7 -0.97 -5.13 -6.28
C THR A 7 0.08 -5.73 -7.21
N TYR A 8 0.23 -5.14 -8.40
CA TYR A 8 1.30 -5.51 -9.32
C TYR A 8 2.56 -4.68 -9.11
N MET A 9 2.54 -3.76 -8.16
CA MET A 9 3.75 -3.05 -7.77
C MET A 9 4.68 -4.01 -7.04
N SER A 10 6.00 -3.77 -7.17
CA SER A 10 6.96 -4.56 -6.40
C SER A 10 6.87 -4.21 -4.92
N PRO A 11 7.32 -5.10 -4.02
CA PRO A 11 7.35 -4.76 -2.60
C PRO A 11 8.10 -3.47 -2.32
N GLN A 12 9.22 -3.23 -3.01
CA GLN A 12 10.00 -2.02 -2.82
C GLN A 12 9.22 -0.78 -3.24
N GLU A 13 8.53 -0.84 -4.36
CA GLU A 13 7.69 0.28 -4.82
C GLU A 13 6.59 0.59 -3.81
N VAL A 14 5.96 -0.45 -3.26
CA VAL A 14 4.92 -0.27 -2.26
C VAL A 14 5.49 0.42 -1.03
N MET A 15 6.67 -0.01 -0.57
CA MET A 15 7.29 0.57 0.61
C MET A 15 7.69 2.03 0.38
N GLU A 16 8.23 2.34 -0.79
CA GLU A 16 8.58 3.72 -1.12
C GLU A 16 7.34 4.61 -1.16
N MET A 17 6.27 4.11 -1.75
CA MET A 17 5.02 4.85 -1.78
C MET A 17 4.44 5.05 -0.38
N ALA A 18 4.55 4.03 0.47
CA ALA A 18 4.08 4.12 1.85
C ALA A 18 4.86 5.16 2.65
N ILE A 19 6.17 5.20 2.49
CA ILE A 19 6.99 6.20 3.16
C ILE A 19 6.60 7.61 2.71
N SER A 20 6.36 7.78 1.41
CA SER A 20 5.92 9.06 0.89
C SER A 20 4.53 9.44 1.38
N PHE A 21 3.61 8.49 1.39
CA PHE A 21 2.22 8.76 1.74
C PHE A 21 2.05 8.97 3.25
N PHE A 22 2.50 8.02 4.05
CA PHE A 22 2.31 8.08 5.50
C PHE A 22 3.36 8.95 6.20
N GLY A 23 4.60 8.87 5.75
CA GLY A 23 5.68 9.62 6.36
C GLY A 23 5.64 11.09 5.98
N VAL A 24 5.83 11.39 4.71
CA VAL A 24 5.89 12.77 4.24
C VAL A 24 4.50 13.39 4.17
N GLY A 25 3.55 12.67 3.56
CA GLY A 25 2.21 13.19 3.32
C GLY A 25 1.40 13.43 4.57
N LEU A 26 1.40 12.47 5.49
CA LEU A 26 0.62 12.55 6.72
C LEU A 26 1.46 12.90 7.95
N ASP A 27 2.74 13.10 7.75
CA ASP A 27 3.67 13.48 8.82
C ASP A 27 3.70 12.48 9.97
N LEU A 28 3.52 11.19 9.65
CA LEU A 28 3.69 10.14 10.65
C LEU A 28 5.17 9.80 10.79
N GLU A 29 5.57 9.40 11.98
CA GLU A 29 6.94 9.02 12.24
C GLU A 29 7.16 7.56 11.87
N LEU A 30 8.15 7.31 11.01
CA LEU A 30 8.58 5.94 10.71
C LEU A 30 9.41 5.45 11.88
N GLN A 31 8.80 4.60 12.70
CA GLN A 31 9.41 4.18 13.96
C GLN A 31 10.30 2.96 13.79
N SER A 32 9.94 2.06 12.88
CA SER A 32 10.79 0.91 12.61
C SER A 32 10.60 0.47 11.16
N GLN A 33 11.65 -0.11 10.60
CA GLN A 33 11.67 -0.58 9.24
C GLN A 33 12.37 -1.94 9.24
N GLY A 34 11.65 -2.96 8.75
CA GLY A 34 12.18 -4.29 8.63
C GLY A 34 12.22 -4.74 7.19
N PHE A 35 12.48 -6.02 7.00
CA PHE A 35 12.51 -6.62 5.68
C PHE A 35 11.06 -6.76 5.17
N GLY A 36 10.65 -5.83 4.32
CA GLY A 36 9.30 -5.84 3.79
C GLY A 36 8.25 -5.30 4.73
N SER A 37 8.63 -4.62 5.82
CA SER A 37 7.67 -4.08 6.76
C SER A 37 8.04 -2.68 7.21
N LEU A 38 7.02 -1.88 7.53
CA LEU A 38 7.16 -0.51 8.00
C LEU A 38 6.19 -0.29 9.13
N HIS A 39 6.60 0.49 10.14
CA HIS A 39 5.73 0.84 11.25
C HIS A 39 5.77 2.36 11.46
N PHE A 40 4.63 2.99 11.27
CA PHE A 40 4.48 4.43 11.44
C PHE A 40 3.65 4.73 12.67
N VAL A 41 3.98 5.80 13.38
CA VAL A 41 3.20 6.25 14.53
C VAL A 41 2.95 7.75 14.44
N GLY A 42 1.83 8.18 14.98
CA GLY A 42 1.48 9.59 15.03
C GLY A 42 -0.01 9.78 15.23
N GLY A 43 -0.39 10.98 15.69
CA GLY A 43 -1.78 11.34 15.87
C GLY A 43 -2.56 10.45 16.81
N GLY A 44 -1.89 9.82 17.77
CA GLY A 44 -2.54 8.93 18.73
C GLY A 44 -2.76 7.52 18.20
N GLY A 45 -2.26 7.20 17.01
CA GLY A 45 -2.43 5.89 16.40
C GLY A 45 -1.19 5.40 15.71
N HIS A 46 -1.38 4.38 14.86
CA HIS A 46 -0.26 3.77 14.15
C HIS A 46 -0.73 3.16 12.83
N VAL A 47 0.23 2.91 11.95
CA VAL A 47 0.02 2.13 10.72
C VAL A 47 1.19 1.17 10.59
N THR A 48 0.89 -0.12 10.49
CA THR A 48 1.89 -1.15 10.23
C THR A 48 1.61 -1.76 8.86
N LEU A 49 2.61 -1.77 8.01
CA LEU A 49 2.50 -2.29 6.66
C LEU A 49 3.48 -3.45 6.49
N THR A 50 2.99 -4.54 5.93
CA THR A 50 3.83 -5.71 5.64
C THR A 50 3.57 -6.14 4.21
N THR A 51 4.65 -6.32 3.44
CA THR A 51 4.56 -6.82 2.08
C THR A 51 4.97 -8.29 2.04
N ARG A 52 4.32 -9.04 1.16
CA ARG A 52 4.70 -10.42 0.85
C ARG A 52 5.05 -10.49 -0.61
N ASP A 53 6.24 -10.99 -0.89
CA ASP A 53 6.74 -11.08 -2.26
C ASP A 53 6.11 -12.29 -2.96
N GLU A 54 4.87 -12.11 -3.35
CA GLU A 54 4.07 -13.08 -4.09
C GLU A 54 3.70 -12.50 -5.44
N ASP A 55 3.00 -13.23 -6.25
CA ASP A 55 2.56 -12.76 -7.56
C ASP A 55 1.05 -12.97 -7.71
N PRO A 56 0.22 -11.94 -7.55
CA PRO A 56 0.58 -10.54 -7.27
C PRO A 56 1.05 -10.33 -5.83
N VAL A 57 1.77 -9.23 -5.63
CA VAL A 57 2.28 -8.87 -4.31
C VAL A 57 1.10 -8.62 -3.36
N SER A 58 1.19 -9.18 -2.17
CA SER A 58 0.19 -9.00 -1.14
C SER A 58 0.69 -7.97 -0.14
N VAL A 59 -0.18 -7.02 0.21
CA VAL A 59 0.16 -5.97 1.16
C VAL A 59 -0.86 -6.02 2.29
N GLU A 60 -0.36 -6.21 3.51
CA GLU A 60 -1.19 -6.26 4.70
C GLU A 60 -0.96 -5.01 5.52
N LEU A 61 -2.05 -4.37 5.93
CA LEU A 61 -1.97 -3.15 6.73
C LEU A 61 -2.81 -3.32 7.99
N GLU A 62 -2.22 -2.92 9.11
CA GLU A 62 -2.93 -2.87 10.37
C GLU A 62 -2.85 -1.45 10.86
N THR A 63 -3.97 -0.87 11.30
CA THR A 63 -3.98 0.52 11.70
C THR A 63 -4.91 0.77 12.88
N ARG A 64 -4.56 1.80 13.63
CA ARG A 64 -5.40 2.39 14.65
C ARG A 64 -5.43 3.88 14.38
N GLU A 65 -6.63 4.46 14.27
CA GLU A 65 -6.89 5.88 14.04
C GLU A 65 -6.69 6.36 12.60
N TRP A 66 -6.07 5.56 11.72
CA TRP A 66 -5.76 6.00 10.37
C TRP A 66 -6.46 5.14 9.30
N ASP A 67 -7.66 4.61 9.64
CA ASP A 67 -8.37 3.68 8.74
C ASP A 67 -8.70 4.33 7.39
N ALA A 68 -9.20 5.56 7.39
CA ALA A 68 -9.56 6.23 6.15
C ALA A 68 -8.35 6.44 5.25
N GLN A 69 -7.22 6.80 5.85
CA GLN A 69 -5.99 7.03 5.10
C GLN A 69 -5.40 5.72 4.58
N VAL A 70 -5.52 4.64 5.36
CA VAL A 70 -5.10 3.33 4.91
C VAL A 70 -5.94 2.88 3.72
N GLU A 71 -7.25 3.10 3.77
CA GLU A 71 -8.13 2.77 2.65
C GLU A 71 -7.77 3.58 1.41
N GLU A 72 -7.43 4.85 1.56
CA GLU A 72 -6.99 5.67 0.44
C GLU A 72 -5.69 5.14 -0.16
N PHE A 73 -4.74 4.77 0.69
CA PHE A 73 -3.48 4.19 0.23
C PHE A 73 -3.73 2.90 -0.54
N MET A 74 -4.55 2.02 0.00
CA MET A 74 -4.89 0.77 -0.68
C MET A 74 -5.53 1.01 -2.04
N ALA A 75 -6.41 2.00 -2.11
CA ALA A 75 -7.06 2.34 -3.37
C ALA A 75 -6.05 2.77 -4.41
N ARG A 76 -5.00 3.49 -4.00
CA ARG A 76 -3.98 3.94 -4.93
C ARG A 76 -3.17 2.80 -5.51
N ILE A 77 -2.74 1.85 -4.68
CA ILE A 77 -1.96 0.72 -5.20
C ILE A 77 -2.82 -0.30 -5.91
N ALA A 78 -4.04 -0.52 -5.45
CA ALA A 78 -4.99 -1.41 -6.11
C ALA A 78 -5.45 -0.81 -7.43
N ARG A 79 -5.61 0.52 -7.49
CA ARG A 79 -6.02 1.19 -8.72
C ARG A 79 -4.99 0.99 -9.83
N ARG A 80 -3.70 1.00 -9.49
CA ARG A 80 -2.65 0.73 -10.49
C ARG A 80 -2.78 -0.68 -11.03
N ARG A 81 -3.04 -1.67 -10.17
CA ARG A 81 -3.28 -3.04 -10.59
C ARG A 81 -4.50 -3.11 -11.49
N TRP A 82 -5.61 -2.50 -11.07
CA TRP A 82 -6.85 -2.48 -11.82
C TRP A 82 -6.65 -1.80 -13.18
N TRP A 83 -5.92 -0.70 -13.20
CA TRP A 83 -5.63 0.04 -14.41
C TRP A 83 -4.91 -0.83 -15.44
N ARG A 84 -3.93 -1.60 -14.99
CA ARG A 84 -3.19 -2.49 -15.87
C ARG A 84 -4.09 -3.56 -16.47
N ARG A 85 -4.95 -4.15 -15.67
CA ARG A 85 -5.88 -5.17 -16.14
C ARG A 85 -6.84 -4.60 -17.16
N LEU A 86 -7.40 -3.44 -16.86
CA LEU A 86 -8.33 -2.77 -17.76
C LEU A 86 -7.66 -2.42 -19.08
N TRP A 87 -6.46 -1.89 -19.02
CA TRP A 87 -5.70 -1.54 -20.20
C TRP A 87 -5.45 -2.76 -21.08
N LYS A 88 -5.08 -3.86 -20.49
CA LYS A 88 -4.87 -5.10 -21.23
C LYS A 88 -6.14 -5.59 -21.90
N GLY A 89 -7.25 -5.56 -21.18
CA GLY A 89 -8.53 -5.98 -21.72
C GLY A 89 -8.96 -5.12 -22.92
N VAL A 90 -8.84 -3.81 -22.76
CA VAL A 90 -9.18 -2.87 -23.82
C VAL A 90 -8.30 -3.11 -25.06
N LYS A 91 -7.02 -3.33 -24.82
CA LYS A 91 -6.09 -3.58 -25.92
C LYS A 91 -6.43 -4.87 -26.67
N GLU A 92 -6.80 -5.90 -25.96
CA GLU A 92 -7.18 -7.16 -26.56
C GLU A 92 -8.47 -7.03 -27.36
N GLU A 93 -9.41 -6.28 -26.87
CA GLU A 93 -10.67 -6.04 -27.58
C GLU A 93 -10.47 -5.24 -28.85
N LEU A 94 -9.55 -4.30 -28.83
CA LEU A 94 -9.27 -3.47 -29.98
C LEU A 94 -8.38 -4.15 -31.01
N ALA A 95 -7.67 -5.15 -30.58
CA ALA A 95 -6.83 -5.91 -31.46
C ALA A 95 -7.63 -6.94 -32.22
#